data_c7363fd0b6cca5bd2bf25e3c9e575902
#
_entry.id   c7363fd0b6cca5bd2bf25e3c9e575902
#
_cell.length_a   1.000
_cell.length_b   1.000
_cell.length_c   1.000
_cell.angle_alpha   90.00
_cell.angle_beta   90.00
_cell.angle_gamma   90.00
#
_symmetry.space_group_name_H-M   'P 1'
#
loop_
_entity.id
_entity.type
_entity.pdbx_description
1 polymer ?
#
loop_
_entity_poly.entity_id
_entity_poly.type
_entity_poly.pdbx_seq_one_letter_code
_entity_poly.pdbx_strand_id
1 'polypeptide(L)'
;TVKFEGKLPKLPPLQITKSKEVCRNVPNETLIVGAGQGIRYAVVTLEGITKGVAVEKEAIHELDNLGCRFVPHVLAANVGQFVVFKNSDPILHTAHALFTSGQPQFNVGLYPGKVSRKPLVTPGVVKIICEVHPWMSAYIVVSEHPYYSVTDAYGEYLINDIPAGNYRLKVWHETLGTEE
;
A
#
# COMPACT_ATOMS: atom_id res chain seq x y z
N THR A 1 -11.14 -14.42 -4.01
CA THR A 1 -11.45 -13.45 -2.94
C THR A 1 -10.66 -13.75 -1.68
N VAL A 2 -10.24 -12.72 -0.95
CA VAL A 2 -9.63 -12.81 0.39
C VAL A 2 -10.70 -12.46 1.42
N LYS A 3 -10.94 -13.35 2.39
CA LYS A 3 -12.00 -13.17 3.39
C LYS A 3 -11.44 -13.25 4.80
N PHE A 4 -12.02 -12.45 5.69
CA PHE A 4 -11.74 -12.49 7.12
C PHE A 4 -12.53 -13.63 7.77
N GLU A 5 -11.87 -14.42 8.59
CA GLU A 5 -12.51 -15.45 9.42
C GLU A 5 -12.36 -15.11 10.90
N GLY A 6 -13.43 -15.32 11.65
CA GLY A 6 -13.45 -15.08 13.09
C GLY A 6 -14.12 -13.78 13.52
N LYS A 7 -13.80 -13.33 14.72
CA LYS A 7 -14.37 -12.12 15.32
C LYS A 7 -13.56 -10.90 14.93
N LEU A 8 -14.19 -9.96 14.22
CA LEU A 8 -13.54 -8.71 13.81
C LEU A 8 -13.04 -7.91 15.03
N PRO A 9 -11.74 -7.56 15.08
CA PRO A 9 -11.22 -6.72 16.13
C PRO A 9 -11.79 -5.30 16.03
N LYS A 10 -12.07 -4.68 17.19
CA LYS A 10 -12.39 -3.26 17.21
C LYS A 10 -11.10 -2.46 17.10
N LEU A 11 -10.92 -1.78 15.98
CA LEU A 11 -9.80 -0.86 15.83
C LEU A 11 -10.08 0.41 16.65
N PRO A 12 -9.07 0.90 17.41
CA PRO A 12 -9.19 2.19 18.06
C PRO A 12 -9.27 3.31 17.02
N PRO A 13 -9.99 4.42 17.29
CA PRO A 13 -9.96 5.58 16.43
C PRO A 13 -8.55 6.18 16.38
N LEU A 14 -8.20 6.73 15.23
CA LEU A 14 -6.92 7.42 15.06
C LEU A 14 -6.85 8.64 16.01
N GLN A 15 -5.69 8.82 16.64
CA GLN A 15 -5.44 9.98 17.51
C GLN A 15 -4.95 11.16 16.65
N ILE A 16 -5.86 12.03 16.25
CA ILE A 16 -5.54 13.24 15.47
C ILE A 16 -5.03 14.31 16.44
N THR A 17 -3.71 14.48 16.51
CA THR A 17 -3.05 15.34 17.49
C THR A 17 -2.62 16.70 16.93
N LYS A 18 -2.52 16.84 15.59
CA LYS A 18 -2.06 18.05 14.89
C LYS A 18 -3.00 18.41 13.75
N SER A 19 -2.93 19.67 13.30
CA SER A 19 -3.65 20.17 12.12
C SER A 19 -5.16 19.84 12.13
N LYS A 20 -5.80 19.91 13.30
CA LYS A 20 -7.21 19.48 13.49
C LYS A 20 -8.21 20.30 12.67
N GLU A 21 -7.84 21.48 12.22
CA GLU A 21 -8.63 22.32 11.32
C GLU A 21 -8.73 21.74 9.90
N VAL A 22 -7.70 20.98 9.47
CA VAL A 22 -7.63 20.30 8.15
C VAL A 22 -7.91 18.82 8.28
N CYS A 23 -7.24 18.14 9.23
CA CYS A 23 -7.31 16.70 9.43
C CYS A 23 -8.55 16.30 10.25
N ARG A 24 -9.70 16.21 9.58
CA ARG A 24 -10.97 15.86 10.24
C ARG A 24 -11.48 14.51 9.73
N ASN A 25 -12.05 13.71 10.63
CA ASN A 25 -12.71 12.44 10.29
C ASN A 25 -11.83 11.49 9.46
N VAL A 26 -10.54 11.42 9.79
CA VAL A 26 -9.61 10.51 9.10
C VAL A 26 -9.97 9.07 9.46
N PRO A 27 -10.35 8.22 8.49
CA PRO A 27 -10.69 6.83 8.77
C PRO A 27 -9.45 6.03 9.18
N ASN A 28 -9.63 5.04 10.05
CA ASN A 28 -8.60 4.04 10.29
C ASN A 28 -8.69 2.97 9.19
N GLU A 29 -7.71 2.95 8.29
CA GLU A 29 -7.67 2.04 7.13
C GLU A 29 -6.82 0.78 7.36
N THR A 30 -6.28 0.60 8.57
CA THR A 30 -5.36 -0.51 8.88
C THR A 30 -6.00 -1.91 8.78
N LEU A 31 -7.32 -2.00 8.88
CA LEU A 31 -8.09 -3.21 8.57
C LEU A 31 -9.50 -2.81 8.16
N ILE A 32 -9.83 -3.02 6.90
CA ILE A 32 -11.16 -2.79 6.34
C ILE A 32 -11.75 -4.13 5.92
N VAL A 33 -12.81 -4.54 6.60
CA VAL A 33 -13.58 -5.74 6.25
C VAL A 33 -14.95 -5.29 5.75
N GLY A 34 -15.19 -5.52 4.47
CA GLY A 34 -16.41 -5.13 3.78
C GLY A 34 -17.53 -6.16 3.86
N ALA A 35 -18.54 -6.00 3.01
CA ALA A 35 -19.63 -6.95 2.89
C ALA A 35 -19.12 -8.34 2.50
N GLY A 36 -19.75 -9.41 3.02
CA GLY A 36 -19.33 -10.79 2.77
C GLY A 36 -17.96 -11.16 3.34
N GLN A 37 -17.49 -10.43 4.36
CA GLN A 37 -16.20 -10.61 5.02
C GLN A 37 -14.97 -10.33 4.11
N GLY A 38 -15.13 -9.65 2.99
CA GLY A 38 -14.04 -9.30 2.09
C GLY A 38 -13.02 -8.38 2.76
N ILE A 39 -11.72 -8.70 2.67
CA ILE A 39 -10.62 -7.89 3.20
C ILE A 39 -10.13 -6.95 2.10
N ARG A 40 -10.22 -5.65 2.33
CA ARG A 40 -9.63 -4.62 1.45
C ARG A 40 -8.15 -4.46 1.73
N TYR A 41 -7.38 -4.11 0.68
CA TYR A 41 -5.95 -3.84 0.77
C TYR A 41 -5.05 -5.04 1.13
N ALA A 42 -5.54 -6.26 0.99
CA ALA A 42 -4.66 -7.42 0.96
C ALA A 42 -3.93 -7.48 -0.40
N VAL A 43 -2.64 -7.79 -0.39
CA VAL A 43 -1.86 -8.00 -1.61
C VAL A 43 -1.70 -9.49 -1.82
N VAL A 44 -2.27 -9.98 -2.92
CA VAL A 44 -2.16 -11.37 -3.36
C VAL A 44 -1.06 -11.47 -4.40
N THR A 45 -0.11 -12.37 -4.20
CA THR A 45 1.06 -12.56 -5.06
C THR A 45 1.23 -14.03 -5.38
N LEU A 46 1.62 -14.37 -6.61
CA LEU A 46 2.02 -15.72 -6.96
C LEU A 46 3.49 -15.95 -6.58
N GLU A 47 3.78 -17.09 -5.97
CA GLU A 47 5.14 -17.54 -5.74
C GLU A 47 5.54 -18.69 -6.67
N GLY A 48 6.86 -18.82 -6.93
CA GLY A 48 7.40 -19.85 -7.81
C GLY A 48 7.36 -19.49 -9.29
N ILE A 49 7.20 -18.20 -9.62
CA ILE A 49 7.25 -17.71 -10.99
C ILE A 49 8.67 -17.83 -11.54
N THR A 50 8.84 -18.62 -12.60
CA THR A 50 10.11 -18.79 -13.33
C THR A 50 10.05 -18.28 -14.76
N LYS A 51 8.83 -18.08 -15.30
CA LYS A 51 8.56 -17.58 -16.65
C LYS A 51 7.30 -16.70 -16.60
N GLY A 52 7.18 -15.77 -17.52
CA GLY A 52 5.98 -14.93 -17.59
C GLY A 52 6.16 -13.74 -18.49
N VAL A 53 5.19 -12.84 -18.45
CA VAL A 53 5.24 -11.57 -19.21
C VAL A 53 6.28 -10.63 -18.60
N ALA A 54 6.89 -9.83 -19.47
CA ALA A 54 7.84 -8.82 -19.04
C ALA A 54 7.15 -7.74 -18.20
N VAL A 55 7.87 -7.24 -17.20
CA VAL A 55 7.42 -6.09 -16.39
C VAL A 55 7.56 -4.81 -17.22
N GLU A 56 6.50 -3.99 -17.24
CA GLU A 56 6.57 -2.63 -17.76
C GLU A 56 7.33 -1.74 -16.76
N LYS A 57 8.60 -1.45 -17.05
CA LYS A 57 9.49 -0.75 -16.12
C LYS A 57 9.21 0.75 -15.98
N GLU A 58 8.59 1.38 -16.99
CA GLU A 58 8.33 2.83 -16.98
C GLU A 58 6.97 3.20 -16.35
N ALA A 59 6.20 2.23 -15.85
CA ALA A 59 4.92 2.52 -15.23
C ALA A 59 5.09 3.39 -13.97
N ILE A 60 4.15 4.31 -13.82
CA ILE A 60 4.12 5.29 -12.74
C ILE A 60 2.88 5.05 -11.89
N HIS A 61 3.09 4.88 -10.61
CA HIS A 61 2.05 4.76 -9.60
C HIS A 61 1.96 6.05 -8.80
N GLU A 62 0.79 6.38 -8.34
CA GLU A 62 0.55 7.62 -7.58
C GLU A 62 0.20 7.31 -6.14
N LEU A 63 0.76 8.07 -5.21
CA LEU A 63 0.43 8.07 -3.79
C LEU A 63 0.24 9.53 -3.34
N ASP A 64 -1.00 9.92 -3.10
CA ASP A 64 -1.35 11.30 -2.78
C ASP A 64 -1.62 11.48 -1.28
N ASN A 65 -1.16 12.60 -0.71
CA ASN A 65 -1.59 13.07 0.60
C ASN A 65 -2.89 13.83 0.42
N LEU A 66 -4.01 13.18 0.74
CA LEU A 66 -5.34 13.72 0.55
C LEU A 66 -6.23 13.42 1.76
N GLY A 67 -6.73 14.46 2.41
CA GLY A 67 -7.54 14.34 3.62
C GLY A 67 -6.76 13.78 4.80
N CYS A 68 -5.49 14.15 4.93
CA CYS A 68 -4.56 13.71 5.98
C CYS A 68 -4.37 12.19 6.05
N ARG A 69 -4.31 11.56 4.90
CA ARG A 69 -3.97 10.14 4.69
C ARG A 69 -3.24 9.97 3.36
N PHE A 70 -2.55 8.87 3.18
CA PHE A 70 -2.03 8.47 1.88
C PHE A 70 -3.10 7.74 1.08
N VAL A 71 -3.29 8.11 -0.18
CA VAL A 71 -4.28 7.52 -1.08
C VAL A 71 -3.60 7.05 -2.37
N PRO A 72 -3.71 5.75 -2.72
CA PRO A 72 -4.34 4.67 -1.98
C PRO A 72 -3.55 4.29 -0.71
N HIS A 73 -4.20 3.60 0.24
CA HIS A 73 -3.55 3.13 1.46
C HIS A 73 -2.53 2.01 1.20
N VAL A 74 -2.82 1.11 0.25
CA VAL A 74 -1.90 0.06 -0.21
C VAL A 74 -1.78 0.11 -1.72
N LEU A 75 -0.54 0.04 -2.18
CA LEU A 75 -0.13 0.03 -3.58
C LEU A 75 0.73 -1.21 -3.84
N ALA A 76 0.56 -1.88 -4.97
CA ALA A 76 1.49 -2.89 -5.45
C ALA A 76 2.12 -2.44 -6.76
N ALA A 77 3.41 -2.71 -6.93
CA ALA A 77 4.20 -2.27 -8.07
C ALA A 77 5.36 -3.24 -8.33
N ASN A 78 6.08 -3.04 -9.43
CA ASN A 78 7.25 -3.84 -9.76
C ASN A 78 8.57 -3.08 -9.55
N VAL A 79 9.63 -3.85 -9.31
CA VAL A 79 11.00 -3.34 -9.40
C VAL A 79 11.23 -2.70 -10.77
N GLY A 80 11.83 -1.50 -10.77
CA GLY A 80 12.09 -0.69 -11.96
C GLY A 80 11.01 0.31 -12.31
N GLN A 81 9.84 0.22 -11.67
CA GLN A 81 8.75 1.21 -11.79
C GLN A 81 8.98 2.41 -10.86
N PHE A 82 8.05 3.36 -10.90
CA PHE A 82 8.15 4.59 -10.12
C PHE A 82 6.89 4.83 -9.30
N VAL A 83 7.07 5.45 -8.14
CA VAL A 83 6.00 6.06 -7.38
C VAL A 83 6.14 7.57 -7.42
N VAL A 84 5.03 8.25 -7.66
CA VAL A 84 4.89 9.70 -7.59
C VAL A 84 4.12 10.04 -6.32
N PHE A 85 4.80 10.68 -5.39
CA PHE A 85 4.18 11.24 -4.20
C PHE A 85 3.64 12.62 -4.52
N LYS A 86 2.37 12.86 -4.21
CA LYS A 86 1.70 14.16 -4.33
C LYS A 86 1.28 14.68 -2.97
N ASN A 87 0.98 15.96 -2.91
CA ASN A 87 0.32 16.56 -1.76
C ASN A 87 -0.82 17.48 -2.21
N SER A 88 -2.04 16.97 -2.13
CA SER A 88 -3.28 17.70 -2.43
C SER A 88 -3.89 18.38 -1.21
N ASP A 89 -3.34 18.14 -0.01
CA ASP A 89 -3.73 18.85 1.20
C ASP A 89 -3.08 20.25 1.28
N PRO A 90 -3.71 21.23 1.95
CA PRO A 90 -3.17 22.58 2.10
C PRO A 90 -2.11 22.71 3.21
N ILE A 91 -1.56 21.62 3.70
CA ILE A 91 -0.56 21.55 4.79
C ILE A 91 0.65 20.70 4.39
N LEU A 92 1.75 20.84 5.15
CA LEU A 92 2.95 20.05 4.96
C LEU A 92 2.72 18.59 5.37
N HIS A 93 3.14 17.66 4.53
CA HIS A 93 3.33 16.24 4.83
C HIS A 93 4.77 15.81 4.56
N THR A 94 5.13 14.61 4.98
CA THR A 94 6.36 13.92 4.56
C THR A 94 6.01 12.54 4.03
N ALA A 95 6.81 12.03 3.11
CA ALA A 95 6.81 10.62 2.74
C ALA A 95 8.15 10.02 3.16
N HIS A 96 8.19 9.39 4.32
CA HIS A 96 9.33 8.63 4.82
C HIS A 96 9.10 7.15 4.55
N ALA A 97 9.89 6.60 3.64
CA ALA A 97 9.82 5.23 3.20
C ALA A 97 10.82 4.36 3.96
N LEU A 98 10.32 3.28 4.54
CA LEU A 98 11.08 2.31 5.32
C LEU A 98 10.71 0.90 4.87
N PHE A 99 11.66 0.00 4.73
CA PHE A 99 11.32 -1.42 4.71
C PHE A 99 10.70 -1.84 6.04
N THR A 100 9.90 -2.89 6.04
CA THR A 100 9.33 -3.45 7.28
C THR A 100 10.41 -3.94 8.26
N SER A 101 11.64 -4.18 7.76
CA SER A 101 12.83 -4.40 8.58
C SER A 101 13.34 -3.15 9.32
N GLY A 102 12.77 -1.97 9.04
CA GLY A 102 13.18 -0.68 9.60
C GLY A 102 14.27 0.04 8.77
N GLN A 103 14.80 -0.56 7.71
CA GLN A 103 15.82 0.06 6.87
C GLN A 103 15.22 1.22 6.06
N PRO A 104 15.76 2.46 6.19
CA PRO A 104 15.26 3.61 5.46
C PRO A 104 15.61 3.55 3.97
N GLN A 105 14.66 4.02 3.14
CA GLN A 105 14.83 4.16 1.70
C GLN A 105 15.01 5.63 1.31
N PHE A 106 14.09 6.48 1.71
CA PHE A 106 14.14 7.92 1.51
C PHE A 106 13.19 8.63 2.48
N ASN A 107 13.40 9.93 2.64
CA ASN A 107 12.47 10.83 3.30
C ASN A 107 12.36 12.12 2.48
N VAL A 108 11.13 12.56 2.19
CA VAL A 108 10.89 13.75 1.39
C VAL A 108 9.76 14.60 1.98
N GLY A 109 10.02 15.90 2.13
CA GLY A 109 9.01 16.88 2.51
C GLY A 109 8.11 17.20 1.31
N LEU A 110 6.80 17.17 1.53
CA LEU A 110 5.76 17.40 0.54
C LEU A 110 4.94 18.62 0.98
N TYR A 111 5.33 19.81 0.52
CA TYR A 111 4.55 21.04 0.67
C TYR A 111 3.27 20.96 -0.20
N PRO A 112 2.25 21.78 0.06
CA PRO A 112 1.05 21.85 -0.76
C PRO A 112 1.36 21.96 -2.26
N GLY A 113 0.78 21.07 -3.07
CA GLY A 113 1.00 21.01 -4.52
C GLY A 113 2.33 20.41 -4.97
N LYS A 114 3.23 20.04 -4.04
CA LYS A 114 4.50 19.41 -4.42
C LYS A 114 4.31 17.99 -4.91
N VAL A 115 5.11 17.66 -5.92
CA VAL A 115 5.22 16.31 -6.50
C VAL A 115 6.67 15.83 -6.37
N SER A 116 6.86 14.56 -6.01
CA SER A 116 8.17 13.91 -5.91
C SER A 116 8.12 12.51 -6.49
N ARG A 117 8.93 12.22 -7.52
CA ARG A 117 9.06 10.90 -8.14
C ARG A 117 10.21 10.12 -7.49
N LYS A 118 9.97 8.85 -7.17
CA LYS A 118 10.96 7.93 -6.60
C LYS A 118 10.95 6.60 -7.35
N PRO A 119 12.13 6.04 -7.69
CA PRO A 119 12.21 4.70 -8.27
C PRO A 119 11.97 3.62 -7.22
N LEU A 120 11.37 2.51 -7.62
CA LEU A 120 11.21 1.30 -6.83
C LEU A 120 12.31 0.32 -7.25
N VAL A 121 13.38 0.22 -6.48
CA VAL A 121 14.59 -0.50 -6.89
C VAL A 121 14.78 -1.86 -6.21
N THR A 122 14.12 -2.07 -5.08
CA THR A 122 14.32 -3.28 -4.25
C THR A 122 12.97 -3.92 -3.96
N PRO A 123 12.81 -5.24 -4.17
CA PRO A 123 11.57 -5.93 -3.84
C PRO A 123 11.35 -5.99 -2.33
N GLY A 124 10.08 -6.10 -1.93
CA GLY A 124 9.68 -6.19 -0.54
C GLY A 124 8.54 -5.26 -0.15
N VAL A 125 8.20 -5.24 1.11
CA VAL A 125 7.14 -4.38 1.66
C VAL A 125 7.78 -3.11 2.22
N VAL A 126 7.42 -1.98 1.64
CA VAL A 126 7.86 -0.64 2.05
C VAL A 126 6.70 0.05 2.76
N LYS A 127 6.91 0.42 4.01
CA LYS A 127 6.01 1.25 4.79
C LYS A 127 6.31 2.73 4.51
N ILE A 128 5.28 3.49 4.24
CA ILE A 128 5.33 4.95 4.09
C ILE A 128 4.69 5.56 5.33
N ILE A 129 5.39 6.48 5.99
CA ILE A 129 4.88 7.21 7.14
C ILE A 129 5.02 8.72 6.93
N CYS A 130 4.19 9.48 7.61
CA CYS A 130 4.33 10.93 7.71
C CYS A 130 4.87 11.31 9.10
N GLU A 131 6.06 11.91 9.17
CA GLU A 131 6.66 12.33 10.45
C GLU A 131 5.96 13.53 11.07
N VAL A 132 5.23 14.31 10.26
CA VAL A 132 4.44 15.44 10.75
C VAL A 132 3.12 14.97 11.38
N HIS A 133 2.49 13.94 10.79
CA HIS A 133 1.18 13.41 11.18
C HIS A 133 1.29 11.90 11.49
N PRO A 134 1.57 11.51 12.75
CA PRO A 134 1.94 10.14 13.11
C PRO A 134 0.90 9.05 12.82
N TRP A 135 -0.34 9.43 12.60
CA TRP A 135 -1.42 8.48 12.22
C TRP A 135 -1.42 8.11 10.74
N MET A 136 -0.67 8.84 9.89
CA MET A 136 -0.64 8.59 8.46
C MET A 136 0.36 7.50 8.12
N SER A 137 -0.14 6.41 7.56
CA SER A 137 0.67 5.35 6.98
C SER A 137 0.09 4.84 5.66
N ALA A 138 0.94 4.25 4.84
CA ALA A 138 0.59 3.49 3.65
C ALA A 138 1.65 2.42 3.39
N TYR A 139 1.37 1.53 2.45
CA TYR A 139 2.31 0.48 2.07
C TYR A 139 2.47 0.37 0.56
N ILE A 140 3.70 0.10 0.13
CA ILE A 140 4.01 -0.25 -1.24
C ILE A 140 4.63 -1.64 -1.23
N VAL A 141 3.94 -2.61 -1.85
CA VAL A 141 4.48 -3.96 -2.05
C VAL A 141 5.16 -3.99 -3.41
N VAL A 142 6.48 -4.13 -3.40
CA VAL A 142 7.31 -4.14 -4.60
C VAL A 142 7.66 -5.57 -4.98
N SER A 143 7.22 -6.01 -6.15
CA SER A 143 7.40 -7.36 -6.69
C SER A 143 8.43 -7.40 -7.83
N GLU A 144 9.08 -8.53 -8.03
CA GLU A 144 9.97 -8.79 -9.17
C GLU A 144 9.23 -9.21 -10.44
N HIS A 145 7.96 -9.60 -10.32
CA HIS A 145 7.11 -10.08 -11.42
C HIS A 145 5.71 -9.47 -11.35
N PRO A 146 4.93 -9.41 -12.44
CA PRO A 146 3.65 -8.70 -12.49
C PRO A 146 2.45 -9.51 -11.97
N TYR A 147 2.66 -10.70 -11.40
CA TYR A 147 1.57 -11.58 -10.96
C TYR A 147 1.19 -11.30 -9.50
N TYR A 148 0.59 -10.16 -9.29
CA TYR A 148 0.01 -9.73 -8.03
C TYR A 148 -1.27 -8.92 -8.26
N SER A 149 -2.05 -8.75 -7.21
CA SER A 149 -3.23 -7.88 -7.20
C SER A 149 -3.50 -7.38 -5.79
N VAL A 150 -4.03 -6.17 -5.67
CA VAL A 150 -4.52 -5.61 -4.41
C VAL A 150 -6.03 -5.82 -4.34
N THR A 151 -6.54 -6.35 -3.25
CA THR A 151 -7.97 -6.62 -3.07
C THR A 151 -8.77 -5.33 -2.94
N ASP A 152 -9.95 -5.33 -3.51
CA ASP A 152 -10.95 -4.26 -3.40
C ASP A 152 -11.76 -4.34 -2.08
N ALA A 153 -12.82 -3.53 -1.98
CA ALA A 153 -13.69 -3.46 -0.80
C ALA A 153 -14.50 -4.76 -0.53
N TYR A 154 -14.55 -5.67 -1.50
CA TYR A 154 -15.21 -6.98 -1.40
C TYR A 154 -14.23 -8.13 -1.19
N GLY A 155 -12.92 -7.80 -1.08
CA GLY A 155 -11.85 -8.77 -1.03
C GLY A 155 -11.58 -9.44 -2.37
N GLU A 156 -12.09 -8.89 -3.46
CA GLU A 156 -11.90 -9.44 -4.81
C GLU A 156 -10.54 -9.00 -5.38
N TYR A 157 -9.92 -9.90 -6.12
CA TYR A 157 -8.67 -9.66 -6.84
C TYR A 157 -8.66 -10.43 -8.16
N LEU A 158 -7.86 -9.96 -9.10
CA LEU A 158 -7.65 -10.59 -10.39
C LEU A 158 -6.16 -10.52 -10.76
N ILE A 159 -5.58 -11.67 -11.11
CA ILE A 159 -4.22 -11.78 -11.65
C ILE A 159 -4.35 -12.36 -13.05
N ASN A 160 -3.95 -11.59 -14.07
CA ASN A 160 -4.09 -11.97 -15.48
C ASN A 160 -2.82 -12.64 -16.01
N ASP A 161 -2.94 -13.28 -17.17
CA ASP A 161 -1.85 -13.79 -18.00
C ASP A 161 -0.90 -14.75 -17.26
N ILE A 162 -1.43 -15.49 -16.30
CA ILE A 162 -0.65 -16.46 -15.53
C ILE A 162 -0.22 -17.59 -16.46
N PRO A 163 1.10 -17.88 -16.61
CA PRO A 163 1.55 -19.03 -17.38
C PRO A 163 1.01 -20.34 -16.80
N ALA A 164 0.84 -21.36 -17.64
CA ALA A 164 0.45 -22.67 -17.17
C ALA A 164 1.51 -23.22 -16.20
N GLY A 165 1.09 -23.65 -15.01
CA GLY A 165 1.99 -24.12 -13.95
C GLY A 165 1.28 -24.38 -12.64
N ASN A 166 2.05 -24.77 -11.64
CA ASN A 166 1.61 -24.91 -10.26
C ASN A 166 2.28 -23.80 -9.44
N TYR A 167 1.50 -23.03 -8.73
CA TYR A 167 1.95 -21.86 -7.98
C TYR A 167 1.43 -21.89 -6.56
N ARG A 168 2.13 -21.21 -5.65
CA ARG A 168 1.59 -20.87 -4.34
C ARG A 168 1.03 -19.45 -4.41
N LEU A 169 -0.08 -19.22 -3.71
CA LEU A 169 -0.61 -17.90 -3.45
C LEU A 169 -0.11 -17.43 -2.10
N LYS A 170 0.52 -16.27 -2.10
CA LYS A 170 0.90 -15.56 -0.88
C LYS A 170 0.00 -14.34 -0.73
N VAL A 171 -0.59 -14.19 0.43
CA VAL A 171 -1.44 -13.05 0.78
C VAL A 171 -0.78 -12.28 1.90
N TRP A 172 -0.53 -11.00 1.70
CA TRP A 172 -0.01 -10.10 2.70
C TRP A 172 -1.04 -9.04 3.07
N HIS A 173 -1.16 -8.74 4.36
CA HIS A 173 -1.95 -7.62 4.86
C HIS A 173 -1.24 -6.98 6.07
N GLU A 174 -1.24 -5.64 6.16
CA GLU A 174 -0.47 -4.90 7.19
C GLU A 174 -0.80 -5.30 8.64
N THR A 175 -2.06 -5.62 8.93
CA THR A 175 -2.55 -5.98 10.27
C THR A 175 -2.58 -7.48 10.50
N LEU A 176 -2.86 -8.28 9.47
CA LEU A 176 -3.07 -9.73 9.58
C LEU A 176 -1.81 -10.54 9.29
N GLY A 177 -0.76 -9.90 8.77
CA GLY A 177 0.49 -10.57 8.43
C GLY A 177 0.45 -11.24 7.06
N THR A 178 1.09 -12.40 6.94
CA THR A 178 1.23 -13.14 5.69
C THR A 178 0.70 -14.56 5.86
N GLU A 179 -0.06 -15.03 4.86
CA GLU A 179 -0.57 -16.39 4.72
C GLU A 179 -0.14 -16.95 3.34
N GLU A 180 0.09 -18.28 3.26
CA GLU A 180 0.47 -19.02 2.05
C GLU A 180 -0.45 -20.21 1.80
#